data_f3316e2fd213a372e245b09cdd29c46b
#
_entry.id   f3316e2fd213a372e245b09cdd29c46b
#
_cell.length_a   1.000
_cell.length_b   1.000
_cell.length_c   1.000
_cell.angle_alpha   90.00
_cell.angle_beta   90.00
_cell.angle_gamma   90.00
#
_symmetry.space_group_name_H-M   'P 1'
#
loop_
_entity.id
_entity.type
_entity.pdbx_description
1 polymer ?
#
loop_
_entity_poly.entity_id
_entity_poly.type
_entity_poly.pdbx_seq_one_letter_code
_entity_poly.pdbx_strand_id
1 'polypeptide(L)'
;MFYFLDLDDAVACIKYDFDKYVDTKFNGEKNVSYPKKLWSSLMIFNNAHEDCKKLTPEIVNTESGKYLHQFEWTDKISEIPDWYVFTEGHDTEETNWRPSAYHYTRGGPWIEGMDTSQIEHLNIYERLLNKHIK
;
A
#
# COMPACT_ATOMS: atom_id res chain seq x y z
N MET A 1 17.63 7.86 0.60
CA MET A 1 17.48 8.41 1.97
C MET A 1 15.99 8.63 2.20
N PHE A 2 15.44 8.04 3.25
CA PHE A 2 14.00 8.09 3.51
C PHE A 2 13.69 9.32 4.36
N TYR A 3 13.26 10.41 3.72
CA TYR A 3 12.94 11.68 4.39
C TYR A 3 11.57 11.70 5.09
N PHE A 4 10.79 10.61 4.94
CA PHE A 4 9.40 10.57 5.39
C PHE A 4 9.21 9.95 6.77
N LEU A 5 10.26 9.33 7.32
CA LEU A 5 10.21 8.73 8.65
C LEU A 5 10.84 9.69 9.66
N ASP A 6 10.04 10.17 10.62
CA ASP A 6 10.57 10.82 11.80
C ASP A 6 11.32 9.79 12.66
N LEU A 7 12.47 10.16 13.20
CA LEU A 7 13.27 9.25 14.05
C LEU A 7 12.58 8.87 15.35
N ASP A 8 11.60 9.67 15.78
CA ASP A 8 10.79 9.42 16.97
C ASP A 8 9.55 8.55 16.67
N ASP A 9 9.32 8.22 15.40
CA ASP A 9 8.22 7.37 14.99
C ASP A 9 8.67 5.95 14.63
N ALA A 10 7.77 5.00 14.83
CA ALA A 10 8.00 3.57 14.57
C ALA A 10 7.89 3.23 13.08
N VAL A 11 6.97 3.86 12.37
CA VAL A 11 6.66 3.57 10.98
C VAL A 11 6.20 4.81 10.25
N ALA A 12 6.53 4.92 8.95
CA ALA A 12 5.91 5.88 8.05
C ALA A 12 5.05 5.14 7.03
N CYS A 13 3.87 5.67 6.72
CA CYS A 13 2.96 5.15 5.70
C CYS A 13 2.15 6.27 5.05
N ILE A 14 1.47 5.98 3.94
CA ILE A 14 0.51 6.91 3.36
C ILE A 14 -0.79 6.80 4.16
N LYS A 15 -1.22 7.92 4.73
CA LYS A 15 -2.46 7.99 5.52
C LYS A 15 -3.64 8.28 4.62
N TYR A 16 -4.04 7.29 3.83
CA TYR A 16 -5.19 7.45 2.95
C TYR A 16 -6.46 7.77 3.75
N ASP A 17 -7.18 8.78 3.28
CA ASP A 17 -8.53 9.13 3.73
C ASP A 17 -9.49 8.90 2.56
N PHE A 18 -10.05 7.72 2.50
CA PHE A 18 -10.96 7.35 1.43
C PHE A 18 -12.41 7.32 1.89
N ASP A 19 -13.14 8.37 1.55
CA ASP A 19 -14.61 8.38 1.68
C ASP A 19 -15.29 7.48 0.64
N LYS A 20 -14.59 7.17 -0.46
CA LYS A 20 -15.14 6.37 -1.57
C LYS A 20 -14.20 5.22 -1.91
N TYR A 21 -14.77 4.03 -2.00
CA TYR A 21 -14.08 2.82 -2.44
C TYR A 21 -14.68 2.32 -3.74
N VAL A 22 -13.83 1.72 -4.57
CA VAL A 22 -14.32 0.81 -5.60
C VAL A 22 -14.88 -0.43 -4.90
N ASP A 23 -16.19 -0.63 -5.00
CA ASP A 23 -16.92 -1.63 -4.21
C ASP A 23 -16.52 -3.08 -4.50
N THR A 24 -15.96 -3.35 -5.68
CA THR A 24 -15.65 -4.69 -6.13
C THR A 24 -14.24 -4.77 -6.70
N LYS A 25 -13.50 -5.79 -6.32
CA LYS A 25 -12.21 -6.15 -6.89
C LYS A 25 -12.41 -6.78 -8.27
N PHE A 26 -11.35 -6.88 -9.07
CA PHE A 26 -11.41 -7.52 -10.40
C PHE A 26 -11.81 -8.99 -10.36
N ASN A 27 -11.52 -9.70 -9.28
CA ASN A 27 -11.96 -11.10 -9.07
C ASN A 27 -13.41 -11.24 -8.59
N GLY A 28 -14.17 -10.13 -8.51
CA GLY A 28 -15.57 -10.11 -8.07
C GLY A 28 -15.76 -10.08 -6.55
N GLU A 29 -14.69 -10.13 -5.76
CA GLU A 29 -14.80 -10.02 -4.30
C GLU A 29 -15.19 -8.62 -3.87
N LYS A 30 -16.02 -8.55 -2.80
CA LYS A 30 -16.41 -7.28 -2.21
C LYS A 30 -15.22 -6.58 -1.57
N ASN A 31 -15.05 -5.31 -1.91
CA ASN A 31 -14.02 -4.47 -1.34
C ASN A 31 -14.57 -3.72 -0.12
N VAL A 32 -14.39 -4.27 1.08
CA VAL A 32 -14.93 -3.73 2.32
C VAL A 32 -14.07 -2.58 2.84
N SER A 33 -14.72 -1.48 3.25
CA SER A 33 -14.05 -0.38 3.96
C SER A 33 -13.80 -0.74 5.42
N TYR A 34 -12.66 -0.28 5.95
CA TYR A 34 -12.29 -0.35 7.37
C TYR A 34 -11.31 0.77 7.72
N PRO A 35 -11.18 1.15 8.99
CA PRO A 35 -10.24 2.19 9.42
C PRO A 35 -8.81 1.90 8.98
N LYS A 36 -8.06 2.93 8.57
CA LYS A 36 -6.67 2.83 8.07
C LYS A 36 -6.50 1.88 6.88
N LYS A 37 -7.54 1.75 6.05
CA LYS A 37 -7.46 0.92 4.85
C LYS A 37 -6.35 1.42 3.92
N LEU A 38 -5.58 0.49 3.35
CA LEU A 38 -4.43 0.73 2.48
C LEU A 38 -3.22 1.41 3.14
N TRP A 39 -3.28 1.87 4.38
CA TRP A 39 -2.13 2.46 5.05
C TRP A 39 -0.92 1.52 5.06
N SER A 40 -1.14 0.22 5.16
CA SER A 40 -0.09 -0.81 5.11
C SER A 40 0.38 -1.20 3.70
N SER A 41 -0.07 -0.50 2.66
CA SER A 41 0.35 -0.76 1.28
C SER A 41 1.80 -0.39 1.00
N LEU A 42 2.29 0.65 1.66
CA LEU A 42 3.68 1.06 1.68
C LEU A 42 4.08 1.47 3.10
N MET A 43 5.08 0.80 3.65
CA MET A 43 5.57 1.07 5.01
C MET A 43 7.08 1.21 5.04
N ILE A 44 7.57 2.18 5.80
CA ILE A 44 8.98 2.36 6.12
C ILE A 44 9.12 2.21 7.63
N PHE A 45 9.83 1.17 8.08
CA PHE A 45 9.98 0.87 9.50
C PHE A 45 11.25 1.49 10.08
N ASN A 46 11.13 2.05 11.29
CA ASN A 46 12.26 2.36 12.15
C ASN A 46 12.58 1.16 13.04
N ASN A 47 13.44 0.27 12.57
CA ASN A 47 13.79 -0.96 13.31
C ASN A 47 14.48 -0.72 14.66
N ALA A 48 14.95 0.50 14.93
CA ALA A 48 15.51 0.87 16.22
C ALA A 48 14.42 1.25 17.24
N HIS A 49 13.21 1.59 16.78
CA HIS A 49 12.11 2.00 17.64
C HIS A 49 11.56 0.83 18.48
N GLU A 50 11.23 1.09 19.76
CA GLU A 50 10.77 0.05 20.68
C GLU A 50 9.50 -0.65 20.24
N ASP A 51 8.57 0.08 19.59
CA ASP A 51 7.34 -0.52 19.09
C ASP A 51 7.61 -1.50 17.93
N CYS A 52 8.58 -1.23 17.06
CA CYS A 52 8.96 -2.17 16.01
C CYS A 52 9.54 -3.47 16.57
N LYS A 53 10.22 -3.41 17.73
CA LYS A 53 10.75 -4.61 18.39
C LYS A 53 9.68 -5.54 18.95
N LYS A 54 8.44 -5.03 19.13
CA LYS A 54 7.27 -5.85 19.51
C LYS A 54 6.84 -6.78 18.39
N LEU A 55 7.11 -6.44 17.13
CA LEU A 55 6.74 -7.25 15.96
C LEU A 55 7.71 -8.44 15.78
N THR A 56 7.74 -9.31 16.76
CA THR A 56 8.49 -10.56 16.67
C THR A 56 7.84 -11.54 15.68
N PRO A 57 8.57 -12.54 15.15
CA PRO A 57 7.97 -13.58 14.30
C PRO A 57 6.77 -14.26 14.96
N GLU A 58 6.78 -14.44 16.28
CA GLU A 58 5.66 -15.03 17.02
C GLU A 58 4.43 -14.10 16.94
N ILE A 59 4.58 -12.83 17.27
CA ILE A 59 3.49 -11.84 17.22
C ILE A 59 2.93 -11.74 15.80
N VAL A 60 3.78 -11.62 14.78
CA VAL A 60 3.33 -11.49 13.39
C VAL A 60 2.57 -12.74 12.90
N ASN A 61 2.89 -13.93 13.42
CA ASN A 61 2.21 -15.18 13.03
C ASN A 61 0.95 -15.48 13.86
N THR A 62 0.76 -14.85 15.00
CA THR A 62 -0.37 -15.16 15.91
C THR A 62 -1.41 -14.04 15.97
N GLU A 63 -0.99 -12.79 15.76
CA GLU A 63 -1.90 -11.65 15.82
C GLU A 63 -2.81 -11.56 14.59
N SER A 64 -3.94 -10.89 14.76
CA SER A 64 -4.89 -10.68 13.69
C SER A 64 -4.36 -9.77 12.58
N GLY A 65 -4.84 -9.94 11.35
CA GLY A 65 -4.57 -8.99 10.26
C GLY A 65 -4.98 -7.56 10.63
N LYS A 66 -6.05 -7.39 11.42
CA LYS A 66 -6.47 -6.10 11.95
C LYS A 66 -5.38 -5.47 12.82
N TYR A 67 -4.84 -6.20 13.78
CA TYR A 67 -3.76 -5.74 14.65
C TYR A 67 -2.55 -5.23 13.85
N LEU A 68 -2.14 -5.99 12.83
CA LEU A 68 -0.98 -5.68 12.01
C LEU A 68 -1.25 -4.49 11.05
N HIS A 69 -2.34 -4.55 10.26
CA HIS A 69 -2.62 -3.61 9.18
C HIS A 69 -3.25 -2.30 9.64
N GLN A 70 -3.90 -2.27 10.81
CA GLN A 70 -4.43 -1.05 11.40
C GLN A 70 -3.49 -0.44 12.45
N PHE A 71 -2.26 -0.94 12.53
CA PHE A 71 -1.19 -0.43 13.41
C PHE A 71 -1.62 -0.39 14.90
N GLU A 72 -2.35 -1.42 15.38
CA GLU A 72 -2.73 -1.48 16.80
C GLU A 72 -1.52 -1.66 17.73
N TRP A 73 -0.36 -1.99 17.16
CA TRP A 73 0.92 -2.16 17.86
C TRP A 73 1.70 -0.84 18.08
N THR A 74 1.29 0.27 17.44
CA THR A 74 1.91 1.60 17.62
C THR A 74 0.96 2.74 17.26
N ASP A 75 1.10 3.86 17.95
CA ASP A 75 0.53 5.16 17.61
C ASP A 75 1.56 6.13 17.00
N LYS A 76 2.82 5.70 16.89
CA LYS A 76 3.97 6.44 16.38
C LYS A 76 4.10 6.25 14.88
N ILE A 77 3.33 7.04 14.11
CA ILE A 77 3.18 6.87 12.66
C ILE A 77 3.42 8.20 11.94
N SER A 78 4.52 8.30 11.21
CA SER A 78 4.80 9.40 10.27
C SER A 78 3.98 9.26 8.99
N GLU A 79 3.91 10.33 8.22
CA GLU A 79 3.19 10.37 6.94
C GLU A 79 4.13 10.39 5.75
N ILE A 80 3.89 9.48 4.81
CA ILE A 80 4.45 9.54 3.46
C ILE A 80 3.44 10.33 2.61
N PRO A 81 3.84 11.36 1.87
CA PRO A 81 2.93 12.09 1.00
C PRO A 81 2.21 11.16 0.01
N ASP A 82 0.92 11.37 -0.18
CA ASP A 82 0.05 10.57 -1.05
C ASP A 82 0.51 10.52 -2.50
N TRP A 83 1.05 11.64 -3.03
CA TRP A 83 1.59 11.69 -4.39
C TRP A 83 2.76 10.74 -4.65
N TYR A 84 3.33 10.11 -3.62
CA TYR A 84 4.46 9.19 -3.77
C TYR A 84 4.05 7.86 -4.43
N VAL A 85 2.82 7.42 -4.23
CA VAL A 85 2.28 6.19 -4.81
C VAL A 85 1.01 6.50 -5.60
N PHE A 86 0.96 6.08 -6.85
CA PHE A 86 -0.29 6.04 -7.61
C PHE A 86 -1.09 4.82 -7.16
N THR A 87 -2.29 5.05 -6.64
CA THR A 87 -3.17 4.00 -6.11
C THR A 87 -4.32 3.78 -7.08
N GLU A 88 -4.22 2.73 -7.85
CA GLU A 88 -5.17 2.38 -8.91
C GLU A 88 -6.61 2.35 -8.39
N GLY A 89 -7.53 2.99 -9.15
CA GLY A 89 -8.93 3.12 -8.78
C GLY A 89 -9.24 4.17 -7.71
N HIS A 90 -8.23 4.89 -7.22
CA HIS A 90 -8.37 5.97 -6.25
C HIS A 90 -7.75 7.28 -6.75
N ASP A 91 -6.56 7.20 -7.33
CA ASP A 91 -5.87 8.36 -7.90
C ASP A 91 -6.26 8.57 -9.36
N THR A 92 -6.07 9.79 -9.84
CA THR A 92 -6.14 10.14 -11.25
C THR A 92 -4.81 10.73 -11.71
N GLU A 93 -4.57 10.79 -13.03
CA GLU A 93 -3.37 11.44 -13.58
C GLU A 93 -3.29 12.93 -13.19
N GLU A 94 -4.41 13.58 -12.94
CA GLU A 94 -4.46 14.98 -12.51
C GLU A 94 -3.97 15.13 -11.06
N THR A 95 -4.30 14.15 -10.19
CA THR A 95 -3.92 14.18 -8.78
C THR A 95 -2.51 13.65 -8.54
N ASN A 96 -2.05 12.70 -9.36
CA ASN A 96 -0.76 12.04 -9.16
C ASN A 96 -0.10 11.64 -10.51
N TRP A 97 0.49 12.59 -11.21
CA TRP A 97 1.04 12.43 -12.56
C TRP A 97 2.49 11.92 -12.63
N ARG A 98 3.25 11.95 -11.51
CA ARG A 98 4.64 11.46 -11.42
C ARG A 98 4.90 10.65 -10.16
N PRO A 99 4.17 9.58 -9.91
CA PRO A 99 4.39 8.76 -8.72
C PRO A 99 5.73 8.03 -8.80
N SER A 100 6.28 7.73 -7.63
CA SER A 100 7.48 6.89 -7.49
C SER A 100 7.17 5.40 -7.45
N ALA A 101 5.92 5.04 -7.17
CA ALA A 101 5.43 3.67 -7.15
C ALA A 101 3.98 3.58 -7.65
N TYR A 102 3.58 2.38 -8.08
CA TYR A 102 2.21 2.07 -8.51
C TYR A 102 1.67 0.92 -7.67
N HIS A 103 0.49 1.11 -7.10
CA HIS A 103 -0.20 0.11 -6.30
C HIS A 103 -1.49 -0.35 -7.00
N TYR A 104 -1.48 -1.56 -7.51
CA TYR A 104 -2.63 -2.20 -8.17
C TYR A 104 -3.57 -2.78 -7.12
N THR A 105 -4.48 -1.95 -6.60
CA THR A 105 -5.33 -2.28 -5.44
C THR A 105 -6.41 -3.31 -5.71
N ARG A 106 -6.87 -3.38 -6.97
CA ARG A 106 -7.95 -4.29 -7.41
C ARG A 106 -7.43 -5.62 -7.92
N GLY A 107 -6.13 -5.77 -8.02
CA GLY A 107 -5.42 -6.89 -8.58
C GLY A 107 -4.52 -6.45 -9.73
N GLY A 108 -3.52 -7.24 -10.06
CA GLY A 108 -2.54 -6.90 -11.08
C GLY A 108 -2.54 -7.84 -12.27
N PRO A 109 -1.80 -7.49 -13.35
CA PRO A 109 -1.78 -8.22 -14.60
C PRO A 109 -1.20 -9.64 -14.52
N TRP A 110 -0.65 -10.01 -13.38
CA TRP A 110 -0.11 -11.35 -13.07
C TRP A 110 -1.19 -12.34 -12.63
N ILE A 111 -2.44 -11.92 -12.46
CA ILE A 111 -3.55 -12.78 -12.08
C ILE A 111 -4.10 -13.45 -13.32
N GLU A 112 -4.09 -14.78 -13.34
CA GLU A 112 -4.59 -15.58 -14.46
C GLU A 112 -6.10 -15.33 -14.68
N GLY A 113 -6.48 -15.11 -15.94
CA GLY A 113 -7.87 -14.88 -16.34
C GLY A 113 -8.40 -13.46 -16.07
N MET A 114 -7.53 -12.55 -15.61
CA MET A 114 -7.92 -11.16 -15.40
C MET A 114 -8.10 -10.42 -16.73
N ASP A 115 -9.15 -9.60 -16.81
CA ASP A 115 -9.31 -8.61 -17.88
C ASP A 115 -8.35 -7.43 -17.63
N THR A 116 -7.23 -7.44 -18.35
CA THR A 116 -6.19 -6.43 -18.21
C THR A 116 -6.55 -5.08 -18.84
N SER A 117 -7.63 -5.01 -19.64
CA SER A 117 -8.05 -3.78 -20.34
C SER A 117 -8.46 -2.65 -19.36
N GLN A 118 -8.80 -2.99 -18.14
CA GLN A 118 -9.23 -2.05 -17.09
C GLN A 118 -8.11 -1.67 -16.11
N ILE A 119 -6.90 -2.20 -16.30
CA ILE A 119 -5.77 -1.90 -15.41
C ILE A 119 -5.11 -0.59 -15.84
N GLU A 120 -5.18 0.40 -14.96
CA GLU A 120 -4.51 1.67 -15.18
C GLU A 120 -2.99 1.49 -15.18
N HIS A 121 -2.29 2.22 -16.05
CA HIS A 121 -0.81 2.15 -16.16
C HIS A 121 -0.21 0.75 -16.40
N LEU A 122 -0.95 -0.15 -17.03
CA LEU A 122 -0.48 -1.49 -17.43
C LEU A 122 0.85 -1.43 -18.22
N ASN A 123 0.99 -0.45 -19.09
CA ASN A 123 2.19 -0.21 -19.90
C ASN A 123 3.46 0.01 -19.06
N ILE A 124 3.34 0.53 -17.85
CA ILE A 124 4.47 0.71 -16.93
C ILE A 124 4.94 -0.64 -16.40
N TYR A 125 3.99 -1.47 -15.98
CA TYR A 125 4.28 -2.85 -15.55
C TYR A 125 4.95 -3.65 -16.67
N GLU A 126 4.38 -3.66 -17.87
CA GLU A 126 4.92 -4.40 -19.02
C GLU A 126 6.32 -3.93 -19.40
N ARG A 127 6.56 -2.62 -19.39
CA ARG A 127 7.89 -2.07 -19.65
C ARG A 127 8.93 -2.51 -18.63
N LEU A 128 8.56 -2.53 -17.35
CA LEU A 128 9.47 -2.96 -16.28
C LEU A 128 9.72 -4.46 -16.37
N LEU A 129 8.69 -5.27 -16.62
CA LEU A 129 8.80 -6.71 -16.81
C LEU A 129 9.75 -7.03 -17.95
N ASN A 130 9.56 -6.43 -19.12
CA ASN A 130 10.38 -6.65 -20.32
C ASN A 130 11.85 -6.20 -20.14
N LYS A 131 12.11 -5.27 -19.23
CA LYS A 131 13.48 -4.82 -18.91
C LYS A 131 14.23 -5.81 -18.04
N HIS A 132 13.53 -6.59 -17.21
CA HIS A 132 14.13 -7.45 -16.19
C HIS A 132 14.07 -8.95 -16.49
N ILE A 133 13.31 -9.38 -17.52
CA ILE A 133 13.22 -10.78 -17.98
C ILE A 133 14.13 -11.00 -19.21
N LYS A 134 15.32 -10.42 -19.24
CA LYS A 134 16.35 -10.75 -20.25
C LYS A 134 17.40 -11.62 -19.66
#